data_4cd7b32503d91cc2d18abe8d887739df
#
_entry.id   4cd7b32503d91cc2d18abe8d887739df
#
_cell.length_a   1.000
_cell.length_b   1.000
_cell.length_c   1.000
_cell.angle_alpha   90.00
_cell.angle_beta   90.00
_cell.angle_gamma   90.00
#
_symmetry.space_group_name_H-M   'P 1'
#
loop_
_entity.id
_entity.type
_entity.pdbx_description
1 polymer ?
#
loop_
_entity_poly.entity_id
_entity_poly.type
_entity_poly.pdbx_seq_one_letter_code
_entity_poly.pdbx_strand_id
1 'polypeptide(L)'
;VVPYTDDKIALALTKAFLAVEGGTAAASPRIRELVGHLTELVTGTFKRRFPSGGTLHIEDIQDQVELALMRSGEHRVARDYVLYREERARARAERQETDAPAEESASHINVVYEDGRKGPLDVARIRTLVQEACTSLDAVYADRIIEEALSNMYDGISQKDVSTSLLITARTLVEEEPNYTYVSARLLLDELRTEALQFLNVSAGEHFRATQSEMVDLYPTALAAFIERGIELELLDPDLASFDLLALGEAIKPERDLQFTYLGLQTLYDRYFIHSDETRFELPQIFFMRVAMGLAAREADPTSRAIEFYDLLSSFDYMSSTPTLFNAGTLRPQLSSCFLTTVPDNLE
;
A
#
# COMPACT_ATOMS: atom_id res chain seq x y z
N VAL A 1 -12.55 -5.41 10.39
CA VAL A 1 -12.13 -4.21 11.13
C VAL A 1 -13.13 -3.96 12.24
N VAL A 2 -12.66 -3.99 13.48
CA VAL A 2 -13.50 -3.73 14.65
C VAL A 2 -13.21 -2.29 15.09
N PRO A 3 -14.24 -1.48 15.48
CA PRO A 3 -13.99 -0.14 15.96
C PRO A 3 -12.96 -0.15 17.11
N TYR A 4 -11.97 0.72 17.02
CA TYR A 4 -10.99 0.93 18.07
C TYR A 4 -11.70 1.48 19.31
N THR A 5 -11.55 0.82 20.44
CA THR A 5 -12.06 1.30 21.73
C THR A 5 -10.99 1.12 22.81
N ASP A 6 -10.78 2.14 23.59
CA ASP A 6 -9.83 2.13 24.71
C ASP A 6 -10.18 1.02 25.74
N ASP A 7 -11.46 0.70 25.88
CA ASP A 7 -11.96 -0.36 26.77
C ASP A 7 -11.36 -1.73 26.49
N LYS A 8 -11.09 -2.07 25.24
CA LYS A 8 -10.48 -3.35 24.86
C LYS A 8 -9.04 -3.45 25.34
N ILE A 9 -8.29 -2.35 25.26
CA ILE A 9 -6.92 -2.27 25.77
C ILE A 9 -6.94 -2.36 27.29
N ALA A 10 -7.80 -1.59 27.96
CA ALA A 10 -7.96 -1.64 29.40
C ALA A 10 -8.35 -3.04 29.91
N LEU A 11 -9.25 -3.72 29.20
CA LEU A 11 -9.65 -5.09 29.51
C LEU A 11 -8.50 -6.09 29.35
N ALA A 12 -7.70 -5.96 28.27
CA ALA A 12 -6.56 -6.82 28.04
C ALA A 12 -5.47 -6.65 29.11
N LEU A 13 -5.15 -5.40 29.45
CA LEU A 13 -4.23 -5.06 30.54
C LEU A 13 -4.73 -5.61 31.87
N THR A 14 -6.02 -5.38 32.22
CA THR A 14 -6.62 -5.90 33.46
C THR A 14 -6.49 -7.41 33.56
N LYS A 15 -6.76 -8.15 32.47
CA LYS A 15 -6.59 -9.62 32.41
C LYS A 15 -5.14 -10.04 32.63
N ALA A 16 -4.18 -9.32 32.08
CA ALA A 16 -2.76 -9.59 32.25
C ALA A 16 -2.34 -9.42 33.73
N PHE A 17 -2.78 -8.36 34.39
CA PHE A 17 -2.53 -8.16 35.82
C PHE A 17 -3.22 -9.23 36.69
N LEU A 18 -4.45 -9.61 36.34
CA LEU A 18 -5.18 -10.68 37.06
C LEU A 18 -4.46 -12.04 36.96
N ALA A 19 -3.87 -12.35 35.81
CA ALA A 19 -3.13 -13.59 35.61
C ALA A 19 -1.90 -13.67 36.56
N VAL A 20 -1.22 -12.53 36.78
CA VAL A 20 0.05 -12.48 37.52
C VAL A 20 -0.19 -12.27 39.04
N GLU A 21 -1.11 -11.38 39.41
CA GLU A 21 -1.33 -10.96 40.82
C GLU A 21 -2.56 -11.62 41.49
N GLY A 22 -3.33 -12.43 40.74
CA GLY A 22 -4.47 -13.18 41.25
C GLY A 22 -5.80 -12.40 41.24
N GLY A 23 -6.89 -13.09 41.54
CA GLY A 23 -8.26 -12.59 41.40
C GLY A 23 -8.63 -11.32 42.19
N THR A 24 -7.88 -10.95 43.23
CA THR A 24 -8.07 -9.71 43.99
C THR A 24 -7.47 -8.49 43.35
N ALA A 25 -6.64 -8.65 42.32
CA ALA A 25 -5.95 -7.58 41.59
C ALA A 25 -6.92 -6.59 40.94
N ALA A 26 -8.06 -7.04 40.41
CA ALA A 26 -9.08 -6.18 39.79
C ALA A 26 -9.71 -5.18 40.77
N ALA A 27 -9.73 -5.49 42.07
CA ALA A 27 -10.25 -4.62 43.11
C ALA A 27 -9.20 -3.59 43.60
N SER A 28 -7.93 -3.76 43.25
CA SER A 28 -6.84 -2.88 43.69
C SER A 28 -6.91 -1.49 43.02
N PRO A 29 -6.99 -0.40 43.83
CA PRO A 29 -6.94 0.96 43.27
C PRO A 29 -5.67 1.19 42.45
N ARG A 30 -4.50 0.69 42.91
CA ARG A 30 -3.20 0.78 42.21
C ARG A 30 -3.28 0.21 40.80
N ILE A 31 -3.86 -0.97 40.63
CA ILE A 31 -3.94 -1.62 39.32
C ILE A 31 -4.91 -0.88 38.43
N ARG A 32 -6.03 -0.39 38.93
CA ARG A 32 -6.98 0.40 38.12
C ARG A 32 -6.35 1.70 37.62
N GLU A 33 -5.62 2.42 38.46
CA GLU A 33 -4.90 3.64 38.07
C GLU A 33 -3.81 3.33 37.05
N LEU A 34 -3.04 2.25 37.23
CA LEU A 34 -1.98 1.84 36.34
C LEU A 34 -2.53 1.41 34.97
N VAL A 35 -3.60 0.61 34.95
CA VAL A 35 -4.29 0.21 33.70
C VAL A 35 -4.82 1.44 32.96
N GLY A 36 -5.43 2.39 33.67
CA GLY A 36 -5.88 3.66 33.07
C GLY A 36 -4.72 4.41 32.42
N HIS A 37 -3.63 4.61 33.15
CA HIS A 37 -2.44 5.30 32.65
C HIS A 37 -1.80 4.59 31.44
N LEU A 38 -1.65 3.27 31.48
CA LEU A 38 -1.11 2.49 30.36
C LEU A 38 -2.02 2.53 29.13
N THR A 39 -3.33 2.49 29.34
CA THR A 39 -4.32 2.63 28.25
C THR A 39 -4.18 4.00 27.56
N GLU A 40 -4.06 5.08 28.34
CA GLU A 40 -3.85 6.43 27.83
C GLU A 40 -2.52 6.56 27.06
N LEU A 41 -1.43 5.94 27.54
CA LEU A 41 -0.14 5.94 26.86
C LEU A 41 -0.20 5.25 25.49
N VAL A 42 -0.83 4.07 25.43
CA VAL A 42 -0.99 3.31 24.18
C VAL A 42 -1.88 4.09 23.20
N THR A 43 -3.06 4.52 23.64
CA THR A 43 -4.00 5.30 22.83
C THR A 43 -3.39 6.62 22.36
N GLY A 44 -2.68 7.32 23.24
CA GLY A 44 -2.00 8.57 22.91
C GLY A 44 -0.89 8.39 21.84
N THR A 45 -0.25 7.23 21.82
CA THR A 45 0.73 6.90 20.79
C THR A 45 0.07 6.75 19.44
N PHE A 46 -1.05 6.04 19.34
CA PHE A 46 -1.77 5.88 18.09
C PHE A 46 -2.44 7.18 17.60
N LYS A 47 -3.04 7.97 18.48
CA LYS A 47 -3.62 9.27 18.14
C LYS A 47 -2.57 10.24 17.55
N ARG A 48 -1.32 10.19 18.03
CA ARG A 48 -0.22 10.97 17.45
C ARG A 48 0.26 10.45 16.11
N ARG A 49 0.26 9.12 15.94
CA ARG A 49 0.71 8.49 14.68
C ARG A 49 -0.33 8.59 13.57
N PHE A 50 -1.62 8.63 13.92
CA PHE A 50 -2.75 8.67 12.99
C PHE A 50 -3.71 9.81 13.34
N PRO A 51 -3.31 11.09 13.17
CA PRO A 51 -4.12 12.24 13.57
C PRO A 51 -5.43 12.38 12.78
N SER A 52 -5.47 11.85 11.57
CA SER A 52 -6.65 11.88 10.68
C SER A 52 -7.47 10.58 10.71
N GLY A 53 -7.14 9.65 11.62
CA GLY A 53 -7.72 8.31 11.64
C GLY A 53 -6.91 7.33 10.80
N GLY A 54 -7.18 6.03 10.94
CA GLY A 54 -6.48 4.97 10.21
C GLY A 54 -6.84 3.59 10.72
N THR A 55 -6.45 2.56 9.98
CA THR A 55 -6.58 1.16 10.39
C THR A 55 -5.32 0.72 11.12
N LEU A 56 -5.49 0.14 12.30
CA LEU A 56 -4.41 -0.42 13.11
C LEU A 56 -4.49 -1.94 13.07
N HIS A 57 -3.37 -2.58 12.86
CA HIS A 57 -3.29 -4.03 13.04
C HIS A 57 -3.36 -4.37 14.53
N ILE A 58 -4.00 -5.48 14.88
CA ILE A 58 -4.13 -5.90 16.28
C ILE A 58 -2.77 -6.16 16.92
N GLU A 59 -1.80 -6.61 16.14
CA GLU A 59 -0.43 -6.84 16.61
C GLU A 59 0.28 -5.55 16.98
N ASP A 60 0.13 -4.48 16.18
CA ASP A 60 0.67 -3.16 16.53
C ASP A 60 0.13 -2.67 17.88
N ILE A 61 -1.15 -2.95 18.15
CA ILE A 61 -1.76 -2.60 19.45
C ILE A 61 -1.15 -3.46 20.56
N GLN A 62 -0.99 -4.75 20.32
CA GLN A 62 -0.42 -5.69 21.27
C GLN A 62 1.05 -5.37 21.58
N ASP A 63 1.84 -5.03 20.61
CA ASP A 63 3.24 -4.63 20.77
C ASP A 63 3.36 -3.32 21.56
N GLN A 64 2.47 -2.34 21.32
CA GLN A 64 2.45 -1.12 22.11
C GLN A 64 2.01 -1.35 23.55
N VAL A 65 1.12 -2.30 23.82
CA VAL A 65 0.73 -2.72 25.18
C VAL A 65 1.92 -3.37 25.88
N GLU A 66 2.65 -4.27 25.21
CA GLU A 66 3.86 -4.90 25.74
C GLU A 66 4.93 -3.84 26.08
N LEU A 67 5.22 -2.94 25.16
CA LEU A 67 6.17 -1.85 25.36
C LEU A 67 5.77 -0.94 26.52
N ALA A 68 4.49 -0.65 26.67
CA ALA A 68 3.98 0.16 27.78
C ALA A 68 4.17 -0.54 29.12
N LEU A 69 3.87 -1.85 29.21
CA LEU A 69 4.12 -2.68 30.40
C LEU A 69 5.62 -2.74 30.74
N MET A 70 6.48 -2.98 29.76
CA MET A 70 7.93 -3.00 29.95
C MET A 70 8.47 -1.67 30.50
N ARG A 71 8.03 -0.54 29.92
CA ARG A 71 8.48 0.82 30.32
C ARG A 71 7.96 1.23 31.71
N SER A 72 6.83 0.71 32.13
CA SER A 72 6.30 0.95 33.48
C SER A 72 6.95 0.09 34.56
N GLY A 73 7.89 -0.80 34.19
CA GLY A 73 8.58 -1.70 35.12
C GLY A 73 7.80 -2.98 35.46
N GLU A 74 6.65 -3.20 34.83
CA GLU A 74 5.79 -4.37 35.07
C GLU A 74 6.25 -5.58 34.22
N HIS A 75 7.54 -5.93 34.31
CA HIS A 75 8.18 -6.97 33.49
C HIS A 75 7.54 -8.36 33.61
N ARG A 76 7.02 -8.72 34.79
CA ARG A 76 6.35 -10.01 34.97
C ARG A 76 5.02 -10.04 34.21
N VAL A 77 4.25 -8.95 34.28
CA VAL A 77 2.97 -8.81 33.58
C VAL A 77 3.19 -8.77 32.08
N ALA A 78 4.22 -8.05 31.62
CA ALA A 78 4.62 -8.02 30.20
C ALA A 78 4.93 -9.43 29.66
N ARG A 79 5.74 -10.21 30.41
CA ARG A 79 6.09 -11.59 30.03
C ARG A 79 4.86 -12.50 29.95
N ASP A 80 4.00 -12.46 30.94
CA ASP A 80 2.79 -13.29 30.96
C ASP A 80 1.78 -12.85 29.88
N TYR A 81 1.75 -11.55 29.55
CA TYR A 81 0.96 -11.01 28.44
C TYR A 81 1.42 -11.59 27.09
N VAL A 82 2.73 -11.67 26.84
CA VAL A 82 3.31 -12.28 25.63
C VAL A 82 2.95 -13.77 25.54
N LEU A 83 3.15 -14.52 26.63
CA LEU A 83 2.81 -15.95 26.66
C LEU A 83 1.32 -16.20 26.41
N TYR A 84 0.44 -15.40 27.02
CA TYR A 84 -1.00 -15.47 26.79
C TYR A 84 -1.37 -15.14 25.33
N ARG A 85 -0.67 -14.16 24.72
CA ARG A 85 -0.83 -13.80 23.30
C ARG A 85 -0.46 -14.98 22.39
N GLU A 86 0.69 -15.63 22.65
CA GLU A 86 1.15 -16.79 21.89
C GLU A 86 0.20 -18.00 22.05
N GLU A 87 -0.26 -18.30 23.25
CA GLU A 87 -1.25 -19.35 23.50
C GLU A 87 -2.57 -19.08 22.78
N ARG A 88 -3.02 -17.83 22.76
CA ARG A 88 -4.23 -17.43 22.03
C ARG A 88 -4.05 -17.46 20.51
N ALA A 89 -2.86 -17.13 20.00
CA ALA A 89 -2.53 -17.26 18.59
C ALA A 89 -2.51 -18.74 18.19
N ARG A 90 -1.88 -19.59 19.01
CA ARG A 90 -1.83 -21.04 18.80
C ARG A 90 -3.21 -21.70 18.88
N ALA A 91 -4.04 -21.34 19.88
CA ALA A 91 -5.41 -21.84 19.99
C ALA A 91 -6.33 -21.37 18.87
N ARG A 92 -6.04 -20.23 18.24
CA ARG A 92 -6.73 -19.77 17.02
C ARG A 92 -6.30 -20.57 15.80
N ALA A 93 -5.01 -20.83 15.66
CA ALA A 93 -4.46 -21.68 14.58
C ALA A 93 -5.03 -23.12 14.68
N GLU A 94 -5.08 -23.70 15.89
CA GLU A 94 -5.66 -25.02 16.13
C GLU A 94 -7.20 -25.09 15.90
N ARG A 95 -7.92 -23.97 16.09
CA ARG A 95 -9.35 -23.86 15.77
C ARG A 95 -9.61 -23.68 14.28
N GLN A 96 -8.70 -23.03 13.57
CA GLN A 96 -8.78 -22.88 12.09
C GLN A 96 -8.59 -24.22 11.38
N GLU A 97 -7.91 -25.21 11.96
CA GLU A 97 -7.81 -26.56 11.40
C GLU A 97 -9.12 -27.38 11.56
N THR A 98 -10.08 -26.94 12.35
CA THR A 98 -11.34 -27.65 12.64
C THR A 98 -12.60 -26.96 12.14
N ASP A 99 -12.53 -25.69 11.69
CA ASP A 99 -13.67 -24.96 11.14
C ASP A 99 -13.71 -25.06 9.59
N ALA A 100 -14.93 -24.98 9.04
CA ALA A 100 -15.19 -25.01 7.61
C ALA A 100 -14.30 -24.03 6.83
N PRO A 101 -13.95 -24.33 5.55
CA PRO A 101 -13.08 -23.48 4.75
C PRO A 101 -13.51 -22.02 4.83
N ALA A 102 -12.56 -21.09 5.01
CA ALA A 102 -12.82 -19.66 5.14
C ALA A 102 -13.68 -19.08 3.98
N GLU A 103 -13.67 -19.76 2.85
CA GLU A 103 -14.48 -19.44 1.66
C GLU A 103 -15.98 -19.64 1.86
N GLU A 104 -16.42 -20.66 2.62
CA GLU A 104 -17.85 -20.86 2.91
C GLU A 104 -18.38 -19.76 3.84
N SER A 105 -17.56 -19.29 4.77
CA SER A 105 -17.89 -18.15 5.65
C SER A 105 -17.88 -16.82 4.91
N ALA A 106 -17.03 -16.65 3.91
CA ALA A 106 -16.90 -15.44 3.10
C ALA A 106 -18.06 -15.23 2.11
N SER A 107 -18.78 -16.29 1.74
CA SER A 107 -19.94 -16.22 0.83
C SER A 107 -21.10 -15.35 1.34
N HIS A 108 -21.11 -15.01 2.63
CA HIS A 108 -22.13 -14.16 3.27
C HIS A 108 -21.67 -12.71 3.50
N ILE A 109 -20.44 -12.35 3.12
CA ILE A 109 -19.91 -11.00 3.31
C ILE A 109 -20.39 -10.11 2.15
N ASN A 110 -21.00 -8.96 2.50
CA ASN A 110 -21.31 -7.91 1.55
C ASN A 110 -20.25 -6.81 1.61
N VAL A 111 -19.89 -6.28 0.45
CA VAL A 111 -18.97 -5.16 0.28
C VAL A 111 -19.76 -3.89 0.00
N VAL A 112 -19.33 -2.79 0.60
CA VAL A 112 -19.83 -1.45 0.31
C VAL A 112 -18.90 -0.78 -0.70
N TYR A 113 -19.43 -0.44 -1.87
CA TYR A 113 -18.72 0.28 -2.92
C TYR A 113 -18.69 1.78 -2.63
N GLU A 114 -17.82 2.54 -3.31
CA GLU A 114 -17.68 4.00 -3.13
C GLU A 114 -18.99 4.77 -3.43
N ASP A 115 -19.80 4.26 -4.34
CA ASP A 115 -21.13 4.82 -4.67
C ASP A 115 -22.22 4.46 -3.65
N GLY A 116 -21.86 3.77 -2.56
CA GLY A 116 -22.77 3.34 -1.50
C GLY A 116 -23.59 2.08 -1.83
N ARG A 117 -23.46 1.49 -3.02
CA ARG A 117 -24.07 0.20 -3.34
C ARG A 117 -23.46 -0.91 -2.49
N LYS A 118 -24.25 -1.93 -2.22
CA LYS A 118 -23.80 -3.15 -1.55
C LYS A 118 -23.91 -4.32 -2.50
N GLY A 119 -22.92 -5.17 -2.50
CA GLY A 119 -22.89 -6.42 -3.28
C GLY A 119 -22.12 -7.51 -2.55
N PRO A 120 -22.23 -8.77 -2.96
CA PRO A 120 -21.48 -9.86 -2.38
C PRO A 120 -19.98 -9.65 -2.60
N LEU A 121 -19.16 -10.11 -1.64
CA LEU A 121 -17.70 -10.14 -1.80
C LEU A 121 -17.32 -11.05 -2.96
N ASP A 122 -16.59 -10.53 -3.92
CA ASP A 122 -16.08 -11.30 -5.05
C ASP A 122 -14.81 -12.08 -4.66
N VAL A 123 -15.02 -13.23 -4.05
CA VAL A 123 -13.95 -14.14 -3.63
C VAL A 123 -13.17 -14.69 -4.84
N ALA A 124 -13.84 -14.88 -5.99
CA ALA A 124 -13.17 -15.37 -7.20
C ALA A 124 -12.15 -14.34 -7.70
N ARG A 125 -12.50 -13.06 -7.72
CA ARG A 125 -11.55 -11.99 -8.06
C ARG A 125 -10.41 -11.90 -7.06
N ILE A 126 -10.69 -11.98 -5.75
CA ILE A 126 -9.63 -11.99 -4.72
C ILE A 126 -8.64 -13.11 -5.00
N ARG A 127 -9.13 -14.31 -5.28
CA ARG A 127 -8.29 -15.46 -5.60
C ARG A 127 -7.43 -15.21 -6.83
N THR A 128 -8.02 -14.73 -7.93
CA THR A 128 -7.29 -14.41 -9.16
C THR A 128 -6.19 -13.38 -8.89
N LEU A 129 -6.53 -12.27 -8.21
CA LEU A 129 -5.59 -11.19 -7.88
C LEU A 129 -4.40 -11.68 -7.06
N VAL A 130 -4.66 -12.45 -5.99
CA VAL A 130 -3.58 -12.95 -5.11
C VAL A 130 -2.74 -14.01 -5.82
N GLN A 131 -3.36 -14.88 -6.63
CA GLN A 131 -2.63 -15.86 -7.45
C GLN A 131 -1.73 -15.17 -8.47
N GLU A 132 -2.22 -14.15 -9.19
CA GLU A 132 -1.40 -13.35 -10.10
C GLU A 132 -0.24 -12.67 -9.35
N ALA A 133 -0.51 -12.11 -8.17
CA ALA A 133 0.51 -11.48 -7.35
C ALA A 133 1.62 -12.44 -6.90
N CYS A 134 1.32 -13.71 -6.71
CA CYS A 134 2.29 -14.74 -6.34
C CYS A 134 3.02 -15.37 -7.55
N THR A 135 2.58 -15.08 -8.79
CA THR A 135 3.12 -15.74 -9.99
C THR A 135 4.64 -15.49 -10.13
N SER A 136 5.39 -16.55 -10.46
CA SER A 136 6.85 -16.51 -10.68
C SER A 136 7.68 -16.08 -9.46
N LEU A 137 7.13 -16.25 -8.25
CA LEU A 137 7.86 -16.04 -7.00
C LEU A 137 7.99 -17.37 -6.25
N ASP A 138 9.19 -17.60 -5.70
CA ASP A 138 9.47 -18.79 -4.90
C ASP A 138 8.99 -18.61 -3.45
N ALA A 139 8.56 -19.71 -2.84
CA ALA A 139 8.20 -19.81 -1.42
C ALA A 139 7.08 -18.87 -0.95
N VAL A 140 6.21 -18.40 -1.85
CA VAL A 140 5.00 -17.64 -1.53
C VAL A 140 3.75 -18.47 -1.84
N TYR A 141 2.74 -18.36 -1.00
CA TYR A 141 1.55 -19.19 -1.06
C TYR A 141 0.29 -18.30 -1.07
N ALA A 142 -0.42 -18.30 -2.19
CA ALA A 142 -1.63 -17.51 -2.38
C ALA A 142 -2.74 -17.87 -1.39
N ASP A 143 -2.97 -19.17 -1.16
CA ASP A 143 -4.03 -19.64 -0.28
C ASP A 143 -3.86 -19.15 1.15
N ARG A 144 -2.62 -19.08 1.64
CA ARG A 144 -2.32 -18.52 2.96
C ARG A 144 -2.78 -17.06 3.12
N ILE A 145 -2.50 -16.23 2.11
CA ILE A 145 -2.94 -14.83 2.11
C ILE A 145 -4.46 -14.75 2.05
N ILE A 146 -5.08 -15.54 1.18
CA ILE A 146 -6.53 -15.54 0.97
C ILE A 146 -7.26 -15.94 2.25
N GLU A 147 -6.89 -17.07 2.85
CA GLU A 147 -7.51 -17.58 4.07
C GLU A 147 -7.39 -16.60 5.23
N GLU A 148 -6.18 -16.08 5.47
CA GLU A 148 -5.94 -15.15 6.56
C GLU A 148 -6.65 -13.81 6.32
N ALA A 149 -6.64 -13.27 5.09
CA ALA A 149 -7.34 -12.04 4.77
C ALA A 149 -8.86 -12.21 4.90
N LEU A 150 -9.45 -13.29 4.36
CA LEU A 150 -10.89 -13.56 4.46
C LEU A 150 -11.34 -13.72 5.92
N SER A 151 -10.53 -14.35 6.77
CA SER A 151 -10.83 -14.51 8.20
C SER A 151 -10.91 -13.18 8.95
N ASN A 152 -10.29 -12.14 8.44
CA ASN A 152 -10.27 -10.78 9.01
C ASN A 152 -11.35 -9.86 8.43
N MET A 153 -12.08 -10.30 7.37
CA MET A 153 -13.14 -9.51 6.75
C MET A 153 -14.47 -9.65 7.52
N TYR A 154 -15.35 -8.67 7.36
CA TYR A 154 -16.65 -8.62 8.03
C TYR A 154 -17.74 -8.12 7.07
N ASP A 155 -18.99 -8.44 7.34
CA ASP A 155 -20.12 -7.98 6.51
C ASP A 155 -20.24 -6.44 6.54
N GLY A 156 -20.37 -5.84 5.35
CA GLY A 156 -20.36 -4.39 5.17
C GLY A 156 -18.97 -3.75 5.10
N ILE A 157 -17.91 -4.54 4.90
CA ILE A 157 -16.55 -4.02 4.66
C ILE A 157 -16.52 -3.13 3.41
N SER A 158 -15.74 -2.03 3.44
CA SER A 158 -15.56 -1.21 2.24
C SER A 158 -14.66 -1.92 1.23
N GLN A 159 -14.86 -1.63 -0.07
CA GLN A 159 -14.01 -2.19 -1.11
C GLN A 159 -12.52 -1.84 -0.91
N LYS A 160 -12.24 -0.63 -0.43
CA LYS A 160 -10.89 -0.18 -0.11
C LYS A 160 -10.29 -0.99 1.05
N ASP A 161 -11.09 -1.30 2.08
CA ASP A 161 -10.62 -2.10 3.21
C ASP A 161 -10.37 -3.57 2.81
N VAL A 162 -11.07 -4.11 1.80
CA VAL A 162 -10.77 -5.42 1.22
C VAL A 162 -9.36 -5.42 0.63
N SER A 163 -9.01 -4.47 -0.23
CA SER A 163 -7.67 -4.34 -0.82
C SER A 163 -6.61 -4.12 0.25
N THR A 164 -6.89 -3.25 1.22
CA THR A 164 -6.00 -2.98 2.37
C THR A 164 -5.78 -4.24 3.21
N SER A 165 -6.80 -5.06 3.44
CA SER A 165 -6.69 -6.31 4.20
C SER A 165 -5.75 -7.31 3.52
N LEU A 166 -5.89 -7.50 2.20
CA LEU A 166 -5.00 -8.35 1.41
C LEU A 166 -3.55 -7.86 1.48
N LEU A 167 -3.35 -6.56 1.29
CA LEU A 167 -2.03 -5.93 1.34
C LEU A 167 -1.36 -6.09 2.72
N ILE A 168 -2.09 -5.82 3.80
CA ILE A 168 -1.57 -5.94 5.16
C ILE A 168 -1.20 -7.40 5.45
N THR A 169 -2.06 -8.35 5.09
CA THR A 169 -1.79 -9.78 5.29
C THR A 169 -0.51 -10.20 4.56
N ALA A 170 -0.35 -9.82 3.29
CA ALA A 170 0.88 -10.14 2.55
C ALA A 170 2.13 -9.50 3.19
N ARG A 171 2.01 -8.29 3.75
CA ARG A 171 3.12 -7.59 4.42
C ARG A 171 3.55 -8.25 5.71
N THR A 172 2.64 -8.83 6.48
CA THR A 172 3.02 -9.55 7.73
C THR A 172 3.89 -10.77 7.43
N LEU A 173 3.73 -11.37 6.25
CA LEU A 173 4.49 -12.55 5.83
C LEU A 173 5.92 -12.22 5.33
N VAL A 174 6.26 -10.95 5.11
CA VAL A 174 7.61 -10.53 4.64
C VAL A 174 8.70 -10.90 5.65
N GLU A 175 8.40 -10.92 6.95
CA GLU A 175 9.39 -11.32 7.98
C GLU A 175 9.74 -12.82 7.92
N GLU A 176 8.81 -13.67 7.43
CA GLU A 176 9.02 -15.10 7.25
C GLU A 176 9.69 -15.40 5.90
N GLU A 177 9.21 -14.77 4.83
CA GLU A 177 9.70 -14.94 3.46
C GLU A 177 9.78 -13.59 2.74
N PRO A 178 11.00 -13.08 2.45
CA PRO A 178 11.19 -11.76 1.82
C PRO A 178 10.47 -11.58 0.48
N ASN A 179 10.21 -12.64 -0.28
CA ASN A 179 9.49 -12.56 -1.56
C ASN A 179 8.06 -12.03 -1.44
N TYR A 180 7.45 -12.07 -0.25
CA TYR A 180 6.17 -11.41 -0.02
C TYR A 180 6.23 -9.87 -0.17
N THR A 181 7.43 -9.25 -0.23
CA THR A 181 7.54 -7.83 -0.58
C THR A 181 7.09 -7.55 -2.01
N TYR A 182 7.33 -8.49 -2.94
CA TYR A 182 6.85 -8.38 -4.33
C TYR A 182 5.34 -8.63 -4.41
N VAL A 183 4.82 -9.62 -3.66
CA VAL A 183 3.37 -9.86 -3.57
C VAL A 183 2.66 -8.60 -3.06
N SER A 184 3.16 -8.00 -1.99
CA SER A 184 2.62 -6.77 -1.43
C SER A 184 2.65 -5.59 -2.42
N ALA A 185 3.73 -5.47 -3.20
CA ALA A 185 3.82 -4.47 -4.27
C ALA A 185 2.75 -4.68 -5.34
N ARG A 186 2.54 -5.92 -5.77
CA ARG A 186 1.56 -6.26 -6.82
C ARG A 186 0.11 -6.07 -6.34
N LEU A 187 -0.17 -6.28 -5.05
CA LEU A 187 -1.47 -5.97 -4.46
C LEU A 187 -1.70 -4.45 -4.36
N LEU A 188 -0.68 -3.67 -4.00
CA LEU A 188 -0.74 -2.21 -4.04
C LEU A 188 -0.95 -1.70 -5.47
N LEU A 189 -0.34 -2.36 -6.45
CA LEU A 189 -0.46 -2.00 -7.87
C LEU A 189 -1.90 -2.15 -8.39
N ASP A 190 -2.69 -3.14 -7.93
CA ASP A 190 -4.12 -3.27 -8.28
C ASP A 190 -4.93 -2.06 -7.81
N GLU A 191 -4.67 -1.55 -6.62
CA GLU A 191 -5.31 -0.34 -6.10
C GLU A 191 -4.91 0.89 -6.91
N LEU A 192 -3.62 1.07 -7.15
CA LEU A 192 -3.10 2.18 -7.97
C LEU A 192 -3.68 2.16 -9.39
N ARG A 193 -3.74 0.99 -10.03
CA ARG A 193 -4.32 0.84 -11.38
C ARG A 193 -5.80 1.23 -11.38
N THR A 194 -6.55 0.79 -10.39
CA THR A 194 -7.97 1.12 -10.27
C THR A 194 -8.16 2.64 -10.16
N GLU A 195 -7.41 3.29 -9.27
CA GLU A 195 -7.45 4.74 -9.06
C GLU A 195 -7.09 5.52 -10.34
N ALA A 196 -5.95 5.17 -10.97
CA ALA A 196 -5.46 5.84 -12.16
C ALA A 196 -6.39 5.64 -13.38
N LEU A 197 -6.79 4.41 -13.66
CA LEU A 197 -7.64 4.09 -14.81
C LEU A 197 -9.03 4.72 -14.67
N GLN A 198 -9.59 4.77 -13.47
CA GLN A 198 -10.86 5.45 -13.20
C GLN A 198 -10.75 6.95 -13.44
N PHE A 199 -9.70 7.60 -12.96
CA PHE A 199 -9.47 9.04 -13.18
C PHE A 199 -9.26 9.39 -14.66
N LEU A 200 -8.54 8.54 -15.38
CA LEU A 200 -8.28 8.69 -16.82
C LEU A 200 -9.45 8.25 -17.71
N ASN A 201 -10.51 7.69 -17.13
CA ASN A 201 -11.64 7.09 -17.84
C ASN A 201 -11.20 6.03 -18.89
N VAL A 202 -10.21 5.24 -18.55
CA VAL A 202 -9.70 4.10 -19.33
C VAL A 202 -10.17 2.81 -18.67
N SER A 203 -10.87 1.95 -19.39
CA SER A 203 -11.49 0.75 -18.81
C SER A 203 -11.10 -0.54 -19.53
N ALA A 204 -10.98 -1.62 -18.76
CA ALA A 204 -10.94 -2.99 -19.26
C ALA A 204 -12.40 -3.51 -19.33
N GLY A 205 -13.06 -3.31 -20.48
CA GLY A 205 -14.47 -3.66 -20.64
C GLY A 205 -15.40 -2.76 -19.83
N GLU A 206 -16.17 -3.35 -18.90
CA GLU A 206 -17.13 -2.61 -18.07
C GLU A 206 -16.54 -2.08 -16.75
N HIS A 207 -15.26 -2.37 -16.45
CA HIS A 207 -14.62 -2.06 -15.17
C HIS A 207 -13.32 -1.29 -15.34
N PHE A 208 -12.99 -0.44 -14.37
CA PHE A 208 -11.71 0.27 -14.29
C PHE A 208 -10.59 -0.56 -13.62
N ARG A 209 -10.85 -1.82 -13.29
CA ARG A 209 -9.89 -2.73 -12.70
C ARG A 209 -9.26 -3.59 -13.80
N ALA A 210 -7.95 -3.66 -13.79
CA ALA A 210 -7.20 -4.39 -14.78
C ALA A 210 -6.25 -5.41 -14.14
N THR A 211 -6.25 -6.62 -14.68
CA THR A 211 -5.25 -7.65 -14.39
C THR A 211 -3.92 -7.29 -15.04
N GLN A 212 -2.84 -7.98 -14.66
CA GLN A 212 -1.52 -7.78 -15.27
C GLN A 212 -1.54 -8.03 -16.78
N SER A 213 -2.30 -9.02 -17.24
CA SER A 213 -2.41 -9.35 -18.66
C SER A 213 -3.17 -8.28 -19.46
N GLU A 214 -4.23 -7.70 -18.90
CA GLU A 214 -5.01 -6.64 -19.54
C GLU A 214 -4.23 -5.33 -19.67
N MET A 215 -3.26 -5.09 -18.78
CA MET A 215 -2.42 -3.90 -18.87
C MET A 215 -1.58 -3.83 -20.14
N VAL A 216 -1.30 -4.95 -20.81
CA VAL A 216 -0.62 -4.96 -22.11
C VAL A 216 -1.38 -4.14 -23.14
N ASP A 217 -2.70 -4.29 -23.20
CA ASP A 217 -3.56 -3.58 -24.14
C ASP A 217 -3.97 -2.19 -23.63
N LEU A 218 -3.94 -1.96 -22.33
CA LEU A 218 -4.41 -0.70 -21.73
C LEU A 218 -3.33 0.38 -21.64
N TYR A 219 -2.05 0.04 -21.49
CA TYR A 219 -0.99 1.02 -21.33
C TYR A 219 -0.90 2.03 -22.48
N PRO A 220 -1.04 1.65 -23.78
CA PRO A 220 -1.01 2.63 -24.86
C PRO A 220 -2.13 3.68 -24.75
N THR A 221 -3.35 3.24 -24.45
CA THR A 221 -4.50 4.13 -24.24
C THR A 221 -4.35 4.97 -22.98
N ALA A 222 -3.86 4.36 -21.89
CA ALA A 222 -3.64 5.04 -20.63
C ALA A 222 -2.57 6.13 -20.73
N LEU A 223 -1.48 5.88 -21.49
CA LEU A 223 -0.44 6.90 -21.76
C LEU A 223 -1.03 8.12 -22.47
N ALA A 224 -1.80 7.90 -23.53
CA ALA A 224 -2.41 8.99 -24.30
C ALA A 224 -3.37 9.81 -23.42
N ALA A 225 -4.25 9.13 -22.67
CA ALA A 225 -5.18 9.78 -21.74
C ALA A 225 -4.46 10.53 -20.62
N PHE A 226 -3.35 9.97 -20.08
CA PHE A 226 -2.52 10.62 -19.07
C PHE A 226 -1.90 11.92 -19.58
N ILE A 227 -1.33 11.91 -20.79
CA ILE A 227 -0.73 13.12 -21.38
C ILE A 227 -1.81 14.18 -21.61
N GLU A 228 -2.93 13.82 -22.24
CA GLU A 228 -4.04 14.74 -22.49
C GLU A 228 -4.55 15.35 -21.17
N ARG A 229 -4.86 14.50 -20.20
CA ARG A 229 -5.40 14.94 -18.92
C ARG A 229 -4.41 15.77 -18.10
N GLY A 230 -3.13 15.39 -18.11
CA GLY A 230 -2.07 16.12 -17.42
C GLY A 230 -1.82 17.51 -17.99
N ILE A 231 -1.95 17.68 -19.31
CA ILE A 231 -1.89 18.99 -19.99
C ILE A 231 -3.12 19.84 -19.64
N GLU A 232 -4.33 19.27 -19.68
CA GLU A 232 -5.56 19.97 -19.28
C GLU A 232 -5.50 20.50 -17.84
N LEU A 233 -4.86 19.76 -16.94
CA LEU A 233 -4.68 20.12 -15.53
C LEU A 233 -3.49 21.06 -15.29
N GLU A 234 -2.79 21.49 -16.34
CA GLU A 234 -1.58 22.34 -16.26
C GLU A 234 -0.45 21.70 -15.40
N LEU A 235 -0.37 20.37 -15.40
CA LEU A 235 0.67 19.60 -14.70
C LEU A 235 1.79 19.19 -15.65
N LEU A 236 1.48 18.86 -16.89
CA LEU A 236 2.42 18.39 -17.92
C LEU A 236 2.73 19.45 -18.98
N ASP A 237 3.93 19.34 -19.56
CA ASP A 237 4.36 20.18 -20.66
C ASP A 237 3.53 19.86 -21.92
N PRO A 238 2.88 20.85 -22.56
CA PRO A 238 2.14 20.65 -23.81
C PRO A 238 2.96 20.04 -24.95
N ASP A 239 4.27 20.23 -24.96
CA ASP A 239 5.17 19.66 -25.98
C ASP A 239 5.16 18.13 -25.97
N LEU A 240 4.75 17.48 -24.86
CA LEU A 240 4.63 16.03 -24.79
C LEU A 240 3.57 15.48 -25.76
N ALA A 241 2.56 16.27 -26.12
CA ALA A 241 1.56 15.88 -27.11
C ALA A 241 2.11 15.80 -28.56
N SER A 242 3.32 16.33 -28.81
CA SER A 242 3.96 16.28 -30.11
C SER A 242 4.67 14.95 -30.40
N PHE A 243 4.87 14.10 -29.39
CA PHE A 243 5.47 12.78 -29.56
C PHE A 243 4.50 11.81 -30.27
N ASP A 244 5.04 10.78 -30.89
CA ASP A 244 4.24 9.65 -31.35
C ASP A 244 3.78 8.80 -30.14
N LEU A 245 2.66 9.20 -29.54
CA LEU A 245 2.13 8.55 -28.34
C LEU A 245 1.74 7.09 -28.57
N LEU A 246 1.39 6.71 -29.81
CA LEU A 246 1.10 5.33 -30.16
C LEU A 246 2.38 4.49 -30.10
N ALA A 247 3.44 4.93 -30.78
CA ALA A 247 4.73 4.24 -30.74
C ALA A 247 5.31 4.15 -29.32
N LEU A 248 5.17 5.21 -28.51
CA LEU A 248 5.59 5.20 -27.11
C LEU A 248 4.76 4.22 -26.28
N GLY A 249 3.45 4.18 -26.48
CA GLY A 249 2.55 3.26 -25.78
C GLY A 249 2.86 1.79 -26.09
N GLU A 250 3.11 1.46 -27.37
CA GLU A 250 3.51 0.12 -27.80
C GLU A 250 4.91 -0.28 -27.30
N ALA A 251 5.78 0.67 -27.01
CA ALA A 251 7.11 0.43 -26.43
C ALA A 251 7.08 0.16 -24.93
N ILE A 252 5.99 0.46 -24.23
CA ILE A 252 5.84 0.17 -22.81
C ILE A 252 5.91 -1.34 -22.56
N LYS A 253 6.57 -1.74 -21.49
CA LYS A 253 6.77 -3.12 -21.03
C LYS A 253 6.04 -3.36 -19.72
N PRO A 254 4.77 -3.79 -19.77
CA PRO A 254 3.92 -3.95 -18.57
C PRO A 254 4.47 -4.96 -17.56
N GLU A 255 5.23 -5.96 -18.01
CA GLU A 255 5.88 -6.95 -17.17
C GLU A 255 6.88 -6.34 -16.17
N ARG A 256 7.39 -5.13 -16.47
CA ARG A 256 8.29 -4.39 -15.57
C ARG A 256 7.57 -3.84 -14.32
N ASP A 257 6.24 -3.84 -14.29
CA ASP A 257 5.47 -3.55 -13.08
C ASP A 257 5.70 -4.59 -11.98
N LEU A 258 6.05 -5.83 -12.34
CA LEU A 258 6.23 -6.93 -11.41
C LEU A 258 7.57 -6.92 -10.67
N GLN A 259 8.50 -6.05 -11.06
CA GLN A 259 9.85 -5.99 -10.47
C GLN A 259 9.93 -5.11 -9.21
N PHE A 260 8.89 -4.33 -8.90
CA PHE A 260 8.89 -3.47 -7.73
C PHE A 260 8.80 -4.25 -6.42
N THR A 261 9.60 -3.83 -5.45
CA THR A 261 9.35 -4.16 -4.04
C THR A 261 8.25 -3.25 -3.49
N TYR A 262 7.59 -3.67 -2.41
CA TYR A 262 6.55 -2.87 -1.77
C TYR A 262 7.03 -1.45 -1.41
N LEU A 263 8.19 -1.34 -0.75
CA LEU A 263 8.73 -0.04 -0.34
C LEU A 263 9.06 0.84 -1.56
N GLY A 264 9.57 0.25 -2.64
CA GLY A 264 9.86 0.97 -3.88
C GLY A 264 8.59 1.56 -4.50
N LEU A 265 7.57 0.74 -4.72
CA LEU A 265 6.30 1.19 -5.30
C LEU A 265 5.56 2.17 -4.39
N GLN A 266 5.50 1.90 -3.08
CA GLN A 266 4.90 2.80 -2.10
C GLN A 266 5.58 4.18 -2.10
N THR A 267 6.91 4.22 -2.24
CA THR A 267 7.65 5.48 -2.32
C THR A 267 7.30 6.27 -3.59
N LEU A 268 7.16 5.58 -4.73
CA LEU A 268 6.73 6.22 -5.97
C LEU A 268 5.30 6.76 -5.84
N TYR A 269 4.39 5.97 -5.31
CA TYR A 269 3.00 6.36 -5.06
C TYR A 269 2.89 7.57 -4.14
N ASP A 270 3.59 7.56 -3.01
CA ASP A 270 3.47 8.61 -2.00
C ASP A 270 4.12 9.93 -2.42
N ARG A 271 5.16 9.88 -3.26
CA ARG A 271 6.05 11.03 -3.46
C ARG A 271 6.27 11.45 -4.90
N TYR A 272 6.18 10.54 -5.88
CA TYR A 272 6.68 10.80 -7.23
C TYR A 272 5.60 10.85 -8.30
N PHE A 273 4.55 10.04 -8.18
CA PHE A 273 3.51 10.01 -9.21
C PHE A 273 2.73 11.29 -9.29
N ILE A 274 2.47 11.74 -10.51
CA ILE A 274 1.62 12.90 -10.78
C ILE A 274 0.23 12.64 -10.21
N HIS A 275 -0.31 13.63 -9.52
CA HIS A 275 -1.62 13.56 -8.88
C HIS A 275 -2.39 14.87 -9.07
N SER A 276 -3.69 14.78 -9.01
CA SER A 276 -4.60 15.91 -8.89
C SER A 276 -5.35 15.77 -7.58
N ASP A 277 -5.27 16.76 -6.72
CA ASP A 277 -5.70 16.68 -5.33
C ASP A 277 -5.07 15.44 -4.63
N GLU A 278 -5.90 14.49 -4.17
CA GLU A 278 -5.41 13.27 -3.52
C GLU A 278 -5.33 12.06 -4.47
N THR A 279 -5.78 12.18 -5.74
CA THR A 279 -5.85 11.09 -6.71
C THR A 279 -4.57 11.00 -7.53
N ARG A 280 -3.86 9.87 -7.45
CA ARG A 280 -2.70 9.56 -8.31
C ARG A 280 -3.21 8.94 -9.59
N PHE A 281 -2.91 9.58 -10.71
CA PHE A 281 -3.35 9.09 -12.02
C PHE A 281 -2.19 8.72 -12.95
N GLU A 282 -0.97 8.65 -12.41
CA GLU A 282 0.21 8.19 -13.11
C GLU A 282 0.53 6.74 -12.75
N LEU A 283 0.60 5.87 -13.75
CA LEU A 283 0.98 4.46 -13.61
C LEU A 283 2.50 4.29 -13.64
N PRO A 284 3.09 3.21 -13.06
CA PRO A 284 4.55 3.08 -12.94
C PRO A 284 5.29 3.16 -14.27
N GLN A 285 4.81 2.49 -15.32
CA GLN A 285 5.49 2.55 -16.63
C GLN A 285 5.25 3.89 -17.33
N ILE A 286 4.13 4.54 -17.11
CA ILE A 286 3.85 5.89 -17.60
C ILE A 286 4.79 6.90 -16.93
N PHE A 287 5.06 6.75 -15.64
CA PHE A 287 6.03 7.57 -14.92
C PHE A 287 7.41 7.53 -15.58
N PHE A 288 7.96 6.34 -15.86
CA PHE A 288 9.24 6.24 -16.53
C PHE A 288 9.18 6.78 -17.96
N MET A 289 8.08 6.55 -18.68
CA MET A 289 7.90 7.08 -20.04
C MET A 289 7.82 8.61 -20.02
N ARG A 290 7.07 9.23 -19.08
CA ARG A 290 7.02 10.70 -18.93
C ARG A 290 8.40 11.29 -18.66
N VAL A 291 9.16 10.69 -17.76
CA VAL A 291 10.53 11.13 -17.46
C VAL A 291 11.41 11.04 -18.73
N ALA A 292 11.33 9.93 -19.44
CA ALA A 292 12.06 9.71 -20.68
C ALA A 292 11.68 10.73 -21.76
N MET A 293 10.39 11.00 -21.95
CA MET A 293 9.89 12.03 -22.88
C MET A 293 10.43 13.41 -22.53
N GLY A 294 10.36 13.78 -21.23
CA GLY A 294 10.87 15.08 -20.77
C GLY A 294 12.38 15.27 -21.00
N LEU A 295 13.16 14.18 -20.91
CA LEU A 295 14.59 14.20 -21.21
C LEU A 295 14.86 14.23 -22.72
N ALA A 296 14.03 13.57 -23.51
CA ALA A 296 14.19 13.45 -24.96
C ALA A 296 13.63 14.64 -25.78
N ALA A 297 12.89 15.56 -25.17
CA ALA A 297 12.13 16.61 -25.85
C ALA A 297 12.95 17.50 -26.79
N ARG A 298 14.26 17.60 -26.60
CA ARG A 298 15.17 18.41 -27.43
C ARG A 298 16.12 17.58 -28.29
N GLU A 299 15.94 16.28 -28.35
CA GLU A 299 16.72 15.38 -29.20
C GLU A 299 16.30 15.49 -30.67
N ALA A 300 17.16 15.05 -31.59
CA ALA A 300 16.87 15.11 -33.02
C ALA A 300 15.70 14.19 -33.44
N ASP A 301 15.56 13.04 -32.78
CA ASP A 301 14.43 12.12 -32.90
C ASP A 301 13.88 11.87 -31.46
N PRO A 302 12.97 12.73 -30.99
CA PRO A 302 12.50 12.66 -29.62
C PRO A 302 11.83 11.34 -29.27
N THR A 303 11.03 10.78 -30.19
CA THR A 303 10.27 9.52 -29.89
C THR A 303 11.21 8.34 -29.73
N SER A 304 12.15 8.12 -30.65
CA SER A 304 13.11 7.02 -30.53
C SER A 304 14.01 7.16 -29.31
N ARG A 305 14.41 8.39 -28.98
CA ARG A 305 15.22 8.64 -27.76
C ARG A 305 14.43 8.45 -26.49
N ALA A 306 13.15 8.80 -26.45
CA ALA A 306 12.30 8.53 -25.31
C ALA A 306 12.17 7.02 -25.06
N ILE A 307 12.03 6.20 -26.09
CA ILE A 307 11.99 4.74 -25.95
C ILE A 307 13.29 4.20 -25.36
N GLU A 308 14.44 4.67 -25.86
CA GLU A 308 15.77 4.28 -25.36
C GLU A 308 15.95 4.65 -23.88
N PHE A 309 15.58 5.89 -23.50
CA PHE A 309 15.67 6.34 -22.11
C PHE A 309 14.68 5.62 -21.20
N TYR A 310 13.47 5.34 -21.68
CA TYR A 310 12.49 4.53 -20.99
C TYR A 310 13.03 3.13 -20.68
N ASP A 311 13.66 2.49 -21.65
CA ASP A 311 14.23 1.16 -21.45
C ASP A 311 15.28 1.14 -20.34
N LEU A 312 16.15 2.13 -20.28
CA LEU A 312 17.18 2.24 -19.23
C LEU A 312 16.60 2.54 -17.84
N LEU A 313 15.59 3.42 -17.78
CA LEU A 313 14.98 3.81 -16.52
C LEU A 313 14.10 2.71 -15.96
N SER A 314 13.23 2.13 -16.78
CA SER A 314 12.23 1.15 -16.36
C SER A 314 12.80 -0.25 -16.11
N SER A 315 14.01 -0.57 -16.63
CA SER A 315 14.77 -1.78 -16.29
C SER A 315 15.56 -1.65 -14.99
N PHE A 316 15.66 -0.44 -14.42
CA PHE A 316 16.53 -0.08 -13.30
C PHE A 316 18.03 -0.17 -13.60
N ASP A 317 18.42 -0.22 -14.88
CA ASP A 317 19.83 -0.15 -15.27
C ASP A 317 20.43 1.24 -14.99
N TYR A 318 19.56 2.26 -14.97
CA TYR A 318 19.92 3.63 -14.59
C TYR A 318 18.75 4.29 -13.82
N MET A 319 19.08 5.09 -12.82
CA MET A 319 18.12 5.90 -12.08
C MET A 319 18.59 7.35 -12.02
N SER A 320 17.73 8.25 -12.44
CA SER A 320 17.95 9.69 -12.38
C SER A 320 17.86 10.24 -10.96
N SER A 321 18.38 11.45 -10.75
CA SER A 321 18.20 12.17 -9.49
C SER A 321 16.74 12.53 -9.24
N THR A 322 16.40 12.71 -7.97
CA THR A 322 15.03 13.06 -7.53
C THR A 322 14.40 14.22 -8.32
N PRO A 323 15.05 15.38 -8.54
CA PRO A 323 14.44 16.47 -9.30
C PRO A 323 14.11 16.09 -10.75
N THR A 324 14.91 15.26 -11.38
CA THR A 324 14.63 14.75 -12.74
C THR A 324 13.39 13.87 -12.73
N LEU A 325 13.29 12.93 -11.78
CA LEU A 325 12.13 12.04 -11.66
C LEU A 325 10.84 12.81 -11.37
N PHE A 326 10.89 13.87 -10.55
CA PHE A 326 9.73 14.70 -10.28
C PHE A 326 9.31 15.54 -11.46
N ASN A 327 10.26 16.24 -12.09
CA ASN A 327 9.95 17.41 -12.91
C ASN A 327 10.12 17.18 -14.42
N ALA A 328 10.77 16.10 -14.87
CA ALA A 328 10.89 15.85 -16.30
C ALA A 328 9.51 15.63 -16.94
N GLY A 329 9.25 16.32 -18.03
CA GLY A 329 7.96 16.31 -18.73
C GLY A 329 6.84 17.08 -18.02
N THR A 330 7.12 17.78 -16.93
CA THR A 330 6.15 18.69 -16.30
C THR A 330 6.26 20.11 -16.85
N LEU A 331 5.27 20.94 -16.55
CA LEU A 331 5.24 22.34 -16.96
C LEU A 331 6.41 23.18 -16.39
N ARG A 332 7.07 22.68 -15.34
CA ARG A 332 8.21 23.36 -14.69
C ARG A 332 9.40 22.41 -14.54
N PRO A 333 10.14 22.15 -15.65
CA PRO A 333 11.14 21.09 -15.72
C PRO A 333 12.46 21.49 -15.04
N GLN A 334 12.45 21.67 -13.72
CA GLN A 334 13.67 21.88 -12.96
C GLN A 334 14.32 20.53 -12.65
N LEU A 335 15.36 20.17 -13.39
CA LEU A 335 15.96 18.84 -13.36
C LEU A 335 17.24 18.74 -12.52
N SER A 336 17.87 19.88 -12.18
CA SER A 336 19.12 19.90 -11.43
C SER A 336 18.91 19.72 -9.94
N SER A 337 19.69 18.83 -9.33
CA SER A 337 19.66 18.62 -7.88
C SER A 337 20.48 19.65 -7.08
N CYS A 338 21.48 20.27 -7.73
CA CYS A 338 22.38 21.24 -7.11
C CYS A 338 22.74 22.36 -8.08
N PHE A 339 23.01 23.54 -7.52
CA PHE A 339 23.53 24.70 -8.23
C PHE A 339 24.84 25.15 -7.61
N LEU A 340 25.83 25.45 -8.44
CA LEU A 340 27.08 26.08 -8.03
C LEU A 340 27.02 27.56 -8.40
N THR A 341 27.18 28.42 -7.41
CA THR A 341 27.24 29.88 -7.60
C THR A 341 28.61 30.37 -7.19
N THR A 342 29.25 31.11 -8.09
CA THR A 342 30.47 31.87 -7.74
C THR A 342 30.08 33.13 -7.01
N VAL A 343 30.55 33.27 -5.78
CA VAL A 343 30.43 34.52 -5.03
C VAL A 343 31.68 35.33 -5.28
N PRO A 344 31.56 36.52 -5.90
CA PRO A 344 32.72 37.42 -6.08
C PRO A 344 33.22 37.88 -4.72
N ASP A 345 34.52 38.08 -4.61
CA ASP A 345 35.20 38.57 -3.40
C ASP A 345 35.05 40.10 -3.27
N ASN A 346 33.90 40.65 -3.59
CA ASN A 346 33.55 42.07 -3.51
C ASN A 346 32.26 42.22 -2.71
N LEU A 347 32.21 43.29 -1.91
CA LEU A 347 31.07 43.70 -1.09
C LEU A 347 30.12 44.68 -1.83
N GLU A 348 30.16 44.72 -3.16
CA GLU A 348 29.26 45.56 -3.98
C GLU A 348 28.00 44.82 -4.40
#